data_f0fec3aa985c5c0cfd6f65dad1fa5a6c
#
_entry.id   f0fec3aa985c5c0cfd6f65dad1fa5a6c
#
_cell.length_a   1.000
_cell.length_b   1.000
_cell.length_c   1.000
_cell.angle_alpha   90.00
_cell.angle_beta   90.00
_cell.angle_gamma   90.00
#
_symmetry.space_group_name_H-M   'P 1'
#
loop_
_entity.id
_entity.type
_entity.pdbx_description
1 polymer ?
#
loop_
_entity_poly.entity_id
_entity_poly.type
_entity_poly.pdbx_seq_one_letter_code
_entity_poly.pdbx_strand_id
1 'polypeptide(L)'
;MLKMIDALDKFVSLDIPFLKEERTERVENLKTIMDRGDISTSEKFRKVTEAYQIESDYGRTIEAYRSEVEFDGETFNADFLRVGRVSLAFVTSNGDKAGFWNKSTGSWEESSASVRRSTIDGLKIALKLSLIHISEPTRLES
;
A
#
# COMPACT_ATOMS: atom_id res chain seq x y z
N MET A 1 2.00 -14.64 -20.14
CA MET A 1 1.23 -14.10 -19.01
C MET A 1 1.61 -14.68 -17.66
N LEU A 2 1.86 -15.95 -17.56
CA LEU A 2 2.27 -16.56 -16.29
C LEU A 2 3.58 -15.97 -15.75
N LYS A 3 4.51 -15.66 -16.64
CA LYS A 3 5.77 -15.01 -16.24
C LYS A 3 5.55 -13.61 -15.71
N MET A 4 4.57 -12.88 -16.24
CA MET A 4 4.23 -11.53 -15.76
C MET A 4 3.66 -11.59 -14.35
N ILE A 5 2.80 -12.56 -14.09
CA ILE A 5 2.20 -12.74 -12.77
C ILE A 5 3.26 -13.17 -11.76
N ASP A 6 4.16 -14.05 -12.16
CA ASP A 6 5.25 -14.50 -11.29
C ASP A 6 6.19 -13.35 -10.93
N ALA A 7 6.53 -12.51 -11.90
CA ALA A 7 7.35 -11.33 -11.68
C ALA A 7 6.64 -10.34 -10.73
N LEU A 8 5.34 -10.15 -10.91
CA LEU A 8 4.54 -9.27 -10.06
C LEU A 8 4.50 -9.80 -8.61
N ASP A 9 4.32 -11.09 -8.45
CA ASP A 9 4.30 -11.74 -7.14
C ASP A 9 5.62 -11.52 -6.40
N LYS A 10 6.73 -11.74 -7.07
CA LYS A 10 8.05 -11.51 -6.49
C LYS A 10 8.26 -10.04 -6.13
N PHE A 11 7.82 -9.15 -6.99
CA PHE A 11 7.94 -7.71 -6.76
C PHE A 11 7.17 -7.30 -5.51
N VAL A 12 5.94 -7.74 -5.37
CA VAL A 12 5.11 -7.43 -4.20
C VAL A 12 5.73 -8.00 -2.93
N SER A 13 6.29 -9.20 -3.00
CA SER A 13 6.91 -9.84 -1.84
C SER A 13 8.16 -9.12 -1.37
N LEU A 14 8.91 -8.51 -2.28
CA LEU A 14 10.19 -7.88 -1.98
C LEU A 14 10.09 -6.38 -1.74
N ASP A 15 8.96 -5.78 -2.06
CA ASP A 15 8.76 -4.34 -1.91
C ASP A 15 8.50 -3.98 -0.45
N ILE A 16 8.48 -2.67 -0.16
CA ILE A 16 8.13 -2.20 1.18
C ILE A 16 6.71 -2.66 1.51
N PRO A 17 6.43 -2.99 2.77
CA PRO A 17 5.19 -3.67 3.13
C PRO A 17 3.98 -2.76 3.31
N PHE A 18 3.64 -1.98 2.31
CA PHE A 18 2.42 -1.18 2.34
C PHE A 18 1.27 -1.96 1.68
N LEU A 19 0.10 -1.88 2.26
CA LEU A 19 -1.12 -2.53 1.74
C LEU A 19 -0.85 -3.98 1.33
N LYS A 20 -0.07 -4.68 2.12
CA LYS A 20 0.42 -6.01 1.75
C LYS A 20 -0.68 -7.00 1.49
N GLU A 21 -1.71 -6.98 2.31
CA GLU A 21 -2.83 -7.89 2.18
C GLU A 21 -3.57 -7.66 0.87
N GLU A 22 -3.90 -6.43 0.55
CA GLU A 22 -4.58 -6.06 -0.67
C GLU A 22 -3.77 -6.41 -1.92
N ARG A 23 -2.49 -6.11 -1.88
CA ARG A 23 -1.59 -6.38 -3.00
C ARG A 23 -1.40 -7.88 -3.22
N THR A 24 -1.23 -8.64 -2.15
CA THR A 24 -1.11 -10.09 -2.22
C THR A 24 -2.39 -10.73 -2.75
N GLU A 25 -3.53 -10.27 -2.30
CA GLU A 25 -4.83 -10.73 -2.76
C GLU A 25 -5.02 -10.49 -4.26
N ARG A 26 -4.58 -9.35 -4.74
CA ARG A 26 -4.65 -9.03 -6.17
C ARG A 26 -3.85 -10.02 -7.01
N VAL A 27 -2.65 -10.37 -6.56
CA VAL A 27 -1.82 -11.37 -7.24
C VAL A 27 -2.48 -12.75 -7.21
N GLU A 28 -3.01 -13.15 -6.07
CA GLU A 28 -3.69 -14.45 -5.94
C GLU A 28 -4.93 -14.54 -6.84
N ASN A 29 -5.68 -13.44 -6.94
CA ASN A 29 -6.82 -13.38 -7.85
C ASN A 29 -6.40 -13.56 -9.31
N LEU A 30 -5.27 -12.99 -9.70
CA LEU A 30 -4.74 -13.18 -11.05
C LEU A 30 -4.40 -14.64 -11.31
N LYS A 31 -3.79 -15.31 -10.34
CA LYS A 31 -3.46 -16.74 -10.47
C LYS A 31 -4.72 -17.56 -10.65
N THR A 32 -5.77 -17.26 -9.91
CA THR A 32 -7.05 -17.93 -10.01
C THR A 32 -7.67 -17.73 -11.39
N ILE A 33 -7.65 -16.51 -11.89
CA ILE A 33 -8.20 -16.16 -13.21
C ILE A 33 -7.47 -16.91 -14.32
N MET A 34 -6.17 -17.08 -14.20
CA MET A 34 -5.39 -17.80 -15.22
C MET A 34 -5.80 -19.25 -15.38
N ASP A 35 -6.30 -19.87 -14.32
CA ASP A 35 -6.74 -21.26 -14.36
C ASP A 35 -8.16 -21.45 -14.87
N ARG A 36 -8.90 -20.36 -15.09
CA ARG A 36 -10.29 -20.43 -15.53
C ARG A 36 -10.39 -20.53 -17.05
N GLY A 37 -11.10 -21.54 -17.50
CA GLY A 37 -11.32 -21.76 -18.93
C GLY A 37 -12.44 -20.91 -19.52
N ASP A 38 -13.28 -20.31 -18.68
CA ASP A 38 -14.42 -19.48 -19.10
C ASP A 38 -14.03 -18.02 -19.36
N ILE A 39 -12.77 -17.66 -19.13
CA ILE A 39 -12.29 -16.31 -19.36
C ILE A 39 -11.37 -16.30 -20.58
N SER A 40 -11.61 -15.37 -21.50
CA SER A 40 -10.81 -15.27 -22.72
C SER A 40 -9.37 -14.85 -22.42
N THR A 41 -8.47 -15.17 -23.32
CA THR A 41 -7.06 -14.78 -23.22
C THR A 41 -6.90 -13.26 -23.17
N SER A 42 -7.66 -12.54 -23.99
CA SER A 42 -7.59 -11.08 -23.99
C SER A 42 -8.08 -10.47 -22.68
N GLU A 43 -9.09 -11.06 -22.07
CA GLU A 43 -9.57 -10.59 -20.77
C GLU A 43 -8.55 -10.87 -19.68
N LYS A 44 -7.90 -12.03 -19.72
CA LYS A 44 -6.83 -12.37 -18.78
C LYS A 44 -5.68 -11.37 -18.89
N PHE A 45 -5.28 -11.05 -20.12
CA PHE A 45 -4.21 -10.07 -20.35
C PHE A 45 -4.60 -8.69 -19.83
N ARG A 46 -5.85 -8.28 -20.03
CA ARG A 46 -6.36 -7.01 -19.52
C ARG A 46 -6.24 -6.96 -17.99
N LYS A 47 -6.61 -8.03 -17.31
CA LYS A 47 -6.53 -8.10 -15.84
C LYS A 47 -5.09 -8.00 -15.33
N VAL A 48 -4.16 -8.67 -16.00
CA VAL A 48 -2.75 -8.59 -15.64
C VAL A 48 -2.22 -7.17 -15.84
N THR A 49 -2.58 -6.55 -16.95
CA THR A 49 -2.16 -5.17 -17.27
C THR A 49 -2.72 -4.20 -16.25
N GLU A 50 -3.97 -4.37 -15.84
CA GLU A 50 -4.57 -3.53 -14.79
C GLU A 50 -3.80 -3.62 -13.47
N ALA A 51 -3.41 -4.83 -13.09
CA ALA A 51 -2.65 -5.03 -11.86
C ALA A 51 -1.30 -4.31 -11.91
N TYR A 52 -0.61 -4.38 -13.04
CA TYR A 52 0.64 -3.65 -13.24
C TYR A 52 0.41 -2.13 -13.18
N GLN A 53 -0.69 -1.66 -13.75
CA GLN A 53 -1.02 -0.23 -13.72
C GLN A 53 -1.27 0.25 -12.29
N ILE A 54 -1.99 -0.54 -11.50
CA ILE A 54 -2.24 -0.20 -10.09
C ILE A 54 -0.92 -0.12 -9.33
N GLU A 55 -0.02 -1.10 -9.53
CA GLU A 55 1.28 -1.08 -8.88
C GLU A 55 2.12 0.14 -9.30
N SER A 56 2.05 0.51 -10.57
CA SER A 56 2.73 1.69 -11.07
C SER A 56 2.19 2.97 -10.44
N ASP A 57 0.89 3.05 -10.26
CA ASP A 57 0.24 4.23 -9.69
C ASP A 57 0.64 4.48 -8.25
N TYR A 58 0.95 3.44 -7.49
CA TYR A 58 1.44 3.62 -6.12
C TYR A 58 2.69 4.51 -6.06
N GLY A 59 3.51 4.49 -7.09
CA GLY A 59 4.71 5.30 -7.15
C GLY A 59 4.46 6.80 -7.26
N ARG A 60 3.24 7.21 -7.59
CA ARG A 60 2.88 8.61 -7.83
C ARG A 60 2.02 9.23 -6.75
N THR A 61 1.63 8.47 -5.76
CA THR A 61 0.63 8.91 -4.80
C THR A 61 1.17 8.96 -3.37
N ILE A 62 0.48 9.76 -2.57
CA ILE A 62 0.68 9.80 -1.13
C ILE A 62 -0.63 9.31 -0.53
N GLU A 63 -0.56 8.38 0.38
CA GLU A 63 -1.75 7.76 0.94
C GLU A 63 -1.62 7.57 2.44
N ALA A 64 -2.72 7.78 3.16
CA ALA A 64 -2.81 7.48 4.57
C ALA A 64 -3.84 6.37 4.76
N TYR A 65 -3.52 5.39 5.57
CA TYR A 65 -4.46 4.31 5.88
C TYR A 65 -4.20 3.78 7.28
N ARG A 66 -5.20 3.13 7.85
CA ARG A 66 -5.07 2.54 9.18
C ARG A 66 -4.90 1.03 9.04
N SER A 67 -3.94 0.49 9.78
CA SER A 67 -3.68 -0.95 9.79
C SER A 67 -3.00 -1.32 11.09
N GLU A 68 -2.76 -2.62 11.26
CA GLU A 68 -2.00 -3.10 12.41
C GLU A 68 -0.53 -3.20 12.05
N VAL A 69 0.32 -2.92 13.02
CA VAL A 69 1.76 -3.09 12.88
C VAL A 69 2.29 -3.85 14.07
N GLU A 70 3.24 -4.74 13.83
CA GLU A 70 3.96 -5.44 14.88
C GLU A 70 5.30 -4.74 15.06
N PHE A 71 5.50 -4.17 16.23
CA PHE A 71 6.69 -3.37 16.52
C PHE A 71 7.10 -3.60 17.98
N ASP A 72 8.38 -3.87 18.20
CA ASP A 72 8.91 -4.20 19.54
C ASP A 72 8.22 -5.38 20.20
N GLY A 73 7.78 -6.35 19.40
CA GLY A 73 7.12 -7.54 19.92
C GLY A 73 5.65 -7.36 20.29
N GLU A 74 5.09 -6.18 20.05
CA GLU A 74 3.68 -5.89 20.32
C GLU A 74 2.96 -5.50 19.02
N THR A 75 1.65 -5.76 18.99
CA THR A 75 0.80 -5.39 17.87
C THR A 75 0.05 -4.12 18.22
N PHE A 76 0.15 -3.13 17.35
CA PHE A 76 -0.51 -1.83 17.52
C PHE A 76 -1.39 -1.51 16.33
N ASN A 77 -2.48 -0.78 16.59
CA ASN A 77 -3.22 -0.12 15.54
C ASN A 77 -2.47 1.19 15.24
N ALA A 78 -2.23 1.44 13.98
CA ALA A 78 -1.43 2.58 13.58
C ALA A 78 -1.98 3.24 12.33
N ASP A 79 -1.68 4.52 12.19
CA ASP A 79 -1.94 5.27 10.97
C ASP A 79 -0.66 5.25 10.16
N PHE A 80 -0.76 4.74 8.94
CA PHE A 80 0.37 4.62 8.05
C PHE A 80 0.36 5.73 7.01
N LEU A 81 1.53 6.26 6.74
CA LEU A 81 1.74 7.23 5.67
C LEU A 81 2.67 6.62 4.65
N ARG A 82 2.19 6.48 3.41
CA ARG A 82 2.99 6.02 2.30
C ARG A 82 3.25 7.19 1.35
N VAL A 83 4.51 7.38 1.00
CA VAL A 83 4.90 8.38 0.00
C VAL A 83 5.49 7.63 -1.18
N GLY A 84 4.69 7.41 -2.21
CA GLY A 84 5.08 6.62 -3.36
C GLY A 84 5.55 5.23 -2.96
N ARG A 85 6.68 4.82 -3.50
CA ARG A 85 7.35 3.57 -3.13
C ARG A 85 8.62 3.81 -2.33
N VAL A 86 8.84 5.06 -1.93
CA VAL A 86 10.09 5.48 -1.30
C VAL A 86 10.04 5.36 0.20
N SER A 87 8.91 5.67 0.78
CA SER A 87 8.78 5.80 2.23
C SER A 87 7.47 5.23 2.74
N LEU A 88 7.57 4.51 3.85
CA LEU A 88 6.43 4.02 4.60
C LEU A 88 6.71 4.26 6.07
N ALA A 89 5.84 5.03 6.71
CA ALA A 89 5.99 5.36 8.12
C ALA A 89 4.65 5.16 8.84
N PHE A 90 4.70 5.02 10.15
CA PHE A 90 3.49 4.87 10.95
C PHE A 90 3.57 5.65 12.26
N VAL A 91 2.40 5.98 12.79
CA VAL A 91 2.25 6.52 14.14
C VAL A 91 1.12 5.71 14.78
N THR A 92 1.34 5.19 15.98
CA THR A 92 0.32 4.41 16.67
C THR A 92 -0.89 5.29 17.01
N SER A 93 -2.05 4.67 17.12
CA SER A 93 -3.30 5.40 17.38
C SER A 93 -3.27 6.26 18.63
N ASN A 94 -2.53 5.84 19.64
CA ASN A 94 -2.37 6.60 20.88
C ASN A 94 -1.25 7.66 20.79
N GLY A 95 -0.52 7.68 19.68
CA GLY A 95 0.56 8.64 19.46
C GLY A 95 1.87 8.33 20.19
N ASP A 96 1.93 7.26 20.94
CA ASP A 96 3.10 6.94 21.76
C ASP A 96 4.30 6.45 20.98
N LYS A 97 4.07 5.76 19.88
CA LYS A 97 5.15 5.17 19.10
C LYS A 97 5.01 5.55 17.64
N ALA A 98 6.16 5.69 16.99
CA ALA A 98 6.23 5.98 15.57
C ALA A 98 7.44 5.26 15.00
N GLY A 99 7.31 4.80 13.77
CA GLY A 99 8.40 4.10 13.11
C GLY A 99 8.35 4.26 11.61
N PHE A 100 9.39 3.77 10.95
CA PHE A 100 9.47 3.78 9.50
C PHE A 100 10.12 2.50 9.03
N TRP A 101 9.82 2.12 7.79
CA TRP A 101 10.42 0.94 7.20
C TRP A 101 11.80 1.27 6.66
N ASN A 102 12.79 0.55 7.13
CA ASN A 102 14.15 0.68 6.63
C ASN A 102 14.38 -0.42 5.58
N LYS A 103 14.48 0.01 4.33
CA LYS A 103 14.66 -0.89 3.20
C LYS A 103 15.96 -1.66 3.26
N SER A 104 17.00 -1.04 3.80
CA SER A 104 18.33 -1.65 3.88
C SER A 104 18.38 -2.80 4.85
N THR A 105 17.67 -2.70 5.98
CA THR A 105 17.64 -3.74 7.00
C THR A 105 16.43 -4.66 6.86
N GLY A 106 15.42 -4.24 6.08
CA GLY A 106 14.19 -5.00 5.94
C GLY A 106 13.39 -5.06 7.22
N SER A 107 13.42 -4.02 8.03
CA SER A 107 12.74 -3.99 9.32
C SER A 107 12.23 -2.61 9.66
N TRP A 108 11.30 -2.57 10.63
CA TRP A 108 10.79 -1.31 11.18
C TRP A 108 11.81 -0.73 12.14
N GLU A 109 12.01 0.58 12.07
CA GLU A 109 12.88 1.30 12.99
C GLU A 109 12.09 2.42 13.66
N GLU A 110 12.46 2.74 14.90
CA GLU A 110 11.80 3.79 15.65
C GLU A 110 12.16 5.15 15.07
N SER A 111 11.15 6.01 14.93
CA SER A 111 11.34 7.38 14.44
C SER A 111 11.80 8.30 15.56
N SER A 112 12.70 9.24 15.22
CA SER A 112 13.05 10.32 16.13
C SER A 112 11.85 11.24 16.34
N ALA A 113 11.90 12.11 17.33
CA ALA A 113 10.81 13.04 17.59
C ALA A 113 10.50 13.95 16.40
N SER A 114 11.52 14.38 15.66
CA SER A 114 11.32 15.23 14.49
C SER A 114 10.69 14.45 13.33
N VAL A 115 11.11 13.21 13.12
CA VAL A 115 10.53 12.35 12.07
C VAL A 115 9.09 12.01 12.39
N ARG A 116 8.80 11.73 13.66
CA ARG A 116 7.43 11.46 14.11
C ARG A 116 6.53 12.66 13.82
N ARG A 117 7.00 13.86 14.13
CA ARG A 117 6.25 15.10 13.86
C ARG A 117 6.00 15.28 12.36
N SER A 118 7.02 15.03 11.56
CA SER A 118 6.88 15.11 10.10
C SER A 118 5.87 14.10 9.58
N THR A 119 5.85 12.89 10.15
CA THR A 119 4.89 11.86 9.77
C THR A 119 3.47 12.29 10.12
N ILE A 120 3.27 12.86 11.30
CA ILE A 120 1.96 13.36 11.72
C ILE A 120 1.48 14.45 10.77
N ASP A 121 2.36 15.38 10.42
CA ASP A 121 2.02 16.44 9.48
C ASP A 121 1.68 15.89 8.10
N GLY A 122 2.44 14.91 7.63
CA GLY A 122 2.17 14.23 6.37
C GLY A 122 0.83 13.49 6.38
N LEU A 123 0.48 12.88 7.50
CA LEU A 123 -0.81 12.21 7.66
C LEU A 123 -1.97 13.20 7.56
N LYS A 124 -1.82 14.37 8.15
CA LYS A 124 -2.84 15.42 8.05
C LYS A 124 -3.05 15.88 6.62
N ILE A 125 -1.97 16.04 5.87
CA ILE A 125 -2.02 16.43 4.48
C ILE A 125 -2.70 15.33 3.64
N ALA A 126 -2.31 14.09 3.84
CA ALA A 126 -2.87 12.95 3.12
C ALA A 126 -4.37 12.79 3.40
N LEU A 127 -4.79 13.00 4.63
CA LEU A 127 -6.20 12.95 4.99
C LEU A 127 -6.99 14.08 4.34
N LYS A 128 -6.43 15.27 4.25
CA LYS A 128 -7.06 16.38 3.55
C LYS A 128 -7.27 16.06 2.07
N LEU A 129 -6.27 15.48 1.42
CA LEU A 129 -6.38 15.08 0.02
C LEU A 129 -7.46 14.02 -0.16
N SER A 130 -7.54 13.09 0.75
CA SER A 130 -8.57 12.05 0.73
C SER A 130 -9.96 12.65 0.89
N LEU A 131 -10.13 13.61 1.79
CA LEU A 131 -11.39 14.30 2.00
C LEU A 131 -11.81 15.12 0.78
N ILE A 132 -10.87 15.74 0.11
CA ILE A 132 -11.15 16.46 -1.13
C ILE A 132 -11.66 15.50 -2.19
N HIS A 133 -11.07 14.33 -2.31
CA HIS A 133 -11.53 13.30 -3.20
C HIS A 133 -12.94 12.82 -2.87
N ILE A 134 -13.22 12.66 -1.59
CA ILE A 134 -14.53 12.24 -1.13
C ILE A 134 -15.57 13.34 -1.35
N SER A 135 -15.17 14.58 -1.21
CA SER A 135 -16.09 15.69 -1.36
C SER A 135 -16.38 16.10 -2.79
N GLU A 136 -15.68 15.53 -3.76
CA GLU A 136 -16.08 15.67 -5.16
C GLU A 136 -16.98 14.52 -5.58
N PRO A 137 -17.87 14.18 -4.89
CA PRO A 137 -18.63 13.00 -5.06
C PRO A 137 -19.83 13.18 -5.86
N THR A 138 -20.15 14.34 -6.11
CA THR A 138 -21.16 14.52 -7.09
C THR A 138 -20.87 13.70 -8.30
N ARG A 139 -19.62 13.50 -8.57
CA ARG A 139 -19.19 12.62 -9.63
C ARG A 139 -19.37 11.15 -9.28
N LEU A 140 -19.43 10.83 -8.00
CA LEU A 140 -19.64 9.46 -7.57
C LEU A 140 -21.10 9.10 -7.53
N GLU A 141 -21.92 10.06 -7.25
CA GLU A 141 -23.35 9.87 -7.10
C GLU A 141 -24.11 10.06 -8.36
N SER A 142 -23.50 10.70 -9.30
CA SER A 142 -24.11 10.93 -10.59
C SER A 142 -24.20 9.68 -11.45
#